data_3e34a6c4b389a4dc96875233e3c46e7f
#
_entry.id   3e34a6c4b389a4dc96875233e3c46e7f
#
_cell.length_a   1.000
_cell.length_b   1.000
_cell.length_c   1.000
_cell.angle_alpha   90.00
_cell.angle_beta   90.00
_cell.angle_gamma   90.00
#
_symmetry.space_group_name_H-M   'P 1'
#
loop_
_entity.id
_entity.type
_entity.pdbx_description
1 polymer ?
#
loop_
_entity_poly.entity_id
_entity_poly.type
_entity_poly.pdbx_seq_one_letter_code
_entity_poly.pdbx_strand_id
1 'polypeptide(L)'
;MNSNNSLAIVEDDALLREELCCFFLSHGYVVHEANSHAGLIEVLKYSDFQVVILDLNLPGKNGYEIAAELKQNLPQLGIIMLTARTSLTDRIKGYDVGADIYMPKPTDPIELLAAVRSLAKRLQDGVKNSRKHQLCLHSRRLSNVDGCCDELTAVEVLLLRLLALSPLQTLDTGEMLNVLEDKFSERSITRRALENILSRLRKKLMTAFQSDLDPIKAVRGFGYQLTWSIEIVE
;
A
#
# COMPACT_ATOMS: atom_id res chain seq x y z
N MET A 1 6.67 22.09 -15.20
CA MET A 1 6.43 22.09 -13.74
C MET A 1 6.66 20.67 -13.26
N ASN A 2 7.47 20.46 -12.23
CA ASN A 2 7.82 19.09 -11.79
C ASN A 2 6.56 18.39 -11.23
N SER A 3 6.02 17.43 -11.93
CA SER A 3 4.93 16.53 -11.48
C SER A 3 5.29 15.71 -10.22
N ASN A 4 6.52 15.84 -9.76
CA ASN A 4 7.06 15.03 -8.66
C ASN A 4 6.47 15.34 -7.26
N ASN A 5 5.77 16.46 -7.08
CA ASN A 5 5.16 16.86 -5.81
C ASN A 5 3.69 17.25 -5.98
N SER A 6 2.95 16.54 -6.83
CA SER A 6 1.54 16.79 -7.06
C SER A 6 0.69 15.64 -6.55
N LEU A 7 -0.38 15.95 -5.82
CA LEU A 7 -1.34 14.98 -5.32
C LEU A 7 -2.78 15.49 -5.44
N ALA A 8 -3.73 14.56 -5.43
CA ALA A 8 -5.15 14.88 -5.33
C ALA A 8 -5.71 14.40 -3.98
N ILE A 9 -6.66 15.17 -3.42
CA ILE A 9 -7.42 14.83 -2.22
C ILE A 9 -8.90 14.76 -2.59
N VAL A 10 -9.51 13.60 -2.34
CA VAL A 10 -10.92 13.33 -2.62
C VAL A 10 -11.62 13.03 -1.30
N GLU A 11 -12.34 14.02 -0.79
CA GLU A 11 -12.94 14.03 0.54
C GLU A 11 -14.22 14.88 0.48
N ASP A 12 -15.35 14.37 0.94
CA ASP A 12 -16.62 15.11 0.94
C ASP A 12 -16.75 16.07 2.13
N ASP A 13 -16.14 15.74 3.27
CA ASP A 13 -16.05 16.67 4.40
C ASP A 13 -15.20 17.88 4.04
N ALA A 14 -15.84 19.04 3.93
CA ALA A 14 -15.18 20.27 3.50
C ALA A 14 -14.10 20.74 4.47
N LEU A 15 -14.30 20.56 5.78
CA LEU A 15 -13.34 21.00 6.81
C LEU A 15 -12.09 20.13 6.78
N LEU A 16 -12.27 18.81 6.75
CA LEU A 16 -11.15 17.88 6.67
C LEU A 16 -10.39 18.04 5.35
N ARG A 17 -11.10 18.22 4.24
CA ARG A 17 -10.47 18.45 2.92
C ARG A 17 -9.62 19.72 2.95
N GLU A 18 -10.16 20.84 3.47
CA GLU A 18 -9.43 22.12 3.57
C GLU A 18 -8.19 21.98 4.48
N GLU A 19 -8.32 21.32 5.64
CA GLU A 19 -7.21 21.05 6.56
C GLU A 19 -6.09 20.27 5.87
N LEU A 20 -6.40 19.17 5.20
CA LEU A 20 -5.44 18.37 4.45
C LEU A 20 -4.81 19.17 3.31
N CYS A 21 -5.59 19.94 2.55
CA CYS A 21 -5.06 20.79 1.48
C CYS A 21 -4.05 21.82 2.02
N CYS A 22 -4.40 22.56 3.07
CA CYS A 22 -3.53 23.52 3.70
C CYS A 22 -2.24 22.87 4.22
N PHE A 23 -2.38 21.69 4.85
CA PHE A 23 -1.24 20.93 5.36
C PHE A 23 -0.27 20.53 4.24
N PHE A 24 -0.75 19.93 3.15
CA PHE A 24 0.13 19.49 2.04
C PHE A 24 0.70 20.68 1.25
N LEU A 25 -0.06 21.75 1.05
CA LEU A 25 0.44 23.00 0.46
C LEU A 25 1.59 23.58 1.28
N SER A 26 1.49 23.60 2.61
CA SER A 26 2.57 24.08 3.50
C SER A 26 3.83 23.24 3.44
N HIS A 27 3.72 21.98 3.00
CA HIS A 27 4.84 21.05 2.81
C HIS A 27 5.35 21.00 1.37
N GLY A 28 4.95 21.96 0.51
CA GLY A 28 5.47 22.13 -0.84
C GLY A 28 4.85 21.22 -1.89
N TYR A 29 3.68 20.68 -1.63
CA TYR A 29 2.91 19.93 -2.63
C TYR A 29 2.02 20.85 -3.47
N VAL A 30 1.80 20.49 -4.72
CA VAL A 30 0.68 20.98 -5.53
C VAL A 30 -0.52 20.09 -5.22
N VAL A 31 -1.58 20.68 -4.70
CA VAL A 31 -2.76 19.93 -4.24
C VAL A 31 -3.93 20.22 -5.17
N HIS A 32 -4.55 19.15 -5.66
CA HIS A 32 -5.81 19.19 -6.39
C HIS A 32 -6.90 18.62 -5.48
N GLU A 33 -8.01 19.31 -5.37
CA GLU A 33 -9.10 18.89 -4.49
C GLU A 33 -10.35 18.48 -5.27
N ALA A 34 -11.04 17.48 -4.74
CA ALA A 34 -12.35 17.06 -5.21
C ALA A 34 -13.20 16.62 -4.01
N ASN A 35 -14.50 16.88 -4.08
CA ASN A 35 -15.46 16.49 -3.05
C ASN A 35 -16.30 15.25 -3.44
N SER A 36 -16.04 14.69 -4.60
CA SER A 36 -16.81 13.58 -5.18
C SER A 36 -16.06 12.92 -6.33
N HIS A 37 -16.56 11.76 -6.78
CA HIS A 37 -16.06 11.11 -7.99
C HIS A 37 -16.12 12.04 -9.23
N ALA A 38 -17.24 12.75 -9.43
CA ALA A 38 -17.38 13.67 -10.55
C ALA A 38 -16.32 14.79 -10.53
N GLY A 39 -16.06 15.36 -9.34
CA GLY A 39 -15.01 16.36 -9.14
C GLY A 39 -13.62 15.79 -9.46
N LEU A 40 -13.32 14.56 -9.04
CA LEU A 40 -12.06 13.91 -9.35
C LEU A 40 -11.88 13.72 -10.86
N ILE A 41 -12.91 13.30 -11.60
CA ILE A 41 -12.86 13.16 -13.06
C ILE A 41 -12.58 14.50 -13.75
N GLU A 42 -13.15 15.61 -13.23
CA GLU A 42 -12.84 16.94 -13.77
C GLU A 42 -11.37 17.32 -13.51
N VAL A 43 -10.86 17.06 -12.30
CA VAL A 43 -9.44 17.31 -11.98
C VAL A 43 -8.50 16.53 -12.89
N LEU A 44 -8.80 15.26 -13.16
CA LEU A 44 -7.99 14.39 -14.03
C LEU A 44 -7.90 14.86 -15.48
N LYS A 45 -8.85 15.66 -15.96
CA LYS A 45 -8.82 16.21 -17.34
C LYS A 45 -7.74 17.28 -17.53
N TYR A 46 -7.38 17.98 -16.45
CA TYR A 46 -6.55 19.19 -16.55
C TYR A 46 -5.28 19.14 -15.68
N SER A 47 -5.10 18.07 -14.92
CA SER A 47 -4.02 17.98 -13.94
C SER A 47 -3.41 16.59 -13.89
N ASP A 48 -2.08 16.55 -13.82
CA ASP A 48 -1.31 15.33 -13.58
C ASP A 48 -0.86 15.30 -12.12
N PHE A 49 -1.11 14.20 -11.44
CA PHE A 49 -0.63 13.96 -10.08
C PHE A 49 -0.25 12.49 -9.90
N GLN A 50 0.67 12.25 -8.96
CA GLN A 50 1.23 10.91 -8.75
C GLN A 50 0.49 10.11 -7.71
N VAL A 51 -0.16 10.79 -6.75
CA VAL A 51 -0.83 10.15 -5.61
C VAL A 51 -2.22 10.75 -5.45
N VAL A 52 -3.20 9.91 -5.19
CA VAL A 52 -4.53 10.33 -4.74
C VAL A 52 -4.78 9.84 -3.31
N ILE A 53 -5.22 10.75 -2.44
CA ILE A 53 -5.77 10.44 -1.12
C ILE A 53 -7.29 10.37 -1.31
N LEU A 54 -7.88 9.21 -1.05
CA LEU A 54 -9.27 8.90 -1.38
C LEU A 54 -10.04 8.44 -0.14
N ASP A 55 -11.10 9.15 0.22
CA ASP A 55 -12.06 8.62 1.18
C ASP A 55 -12.93 7.54 0.52
N LEU A 56 -13.29 6.53 1.32
CA LEU A 56 -14.22 5.48 0.91
C LEU A 56 -15.68 5.91 1.01
N ASN A 57 -16.00 6.83 1.90
CA ASN A 57 -17.39 7.23 2.21
C ASN A 57 -17.84 8.44 1.40
N LEU A 58 -17.52 8.48 0.12
CA LEU A 58 -17.96 9.56 -0.76
C LEU A 58 -19.44 9.42 -1.15
N PRO A 59 -20.13 10.55 -1.38
CA PRO A 59 -21.49 10.51 -1.89
C PRO A 59 -21.55 9.97 -3.32
N GLY A 60 -22.50 9.09 -3.58
CA GLY A 60 -22.74 8.50 -4.89
C GLY A 60 -21.93 7.22 -5.13
N LYS A 61 -20.76 7.31 -5.74
CA LYS A 61 -19.93 6.16 -6.06
C LYS A 61 -19.04 5.76 -4.88
N ASN A 62 -19.00 4.47 -4.58
CA ASN A 62 -18.18 3.93 -3.49
C ASN A 62 -16.68 4.11 -3.80
N GLY A 63 -15.87 4.51 -2.81
CA GLY A 63 -14.42 4.68 -2.97
C GLY A 63 -13.67 3.43 -3.47
N TYR A 64 -14.15 2.23 -3.18
CA TYR A 64 -13.58 1.01 -3.76
C TYR A 64 -13.77 0.93 -5.28
N GLU A 65 -14.94 1.31 -5.78
CA GLU A 65 -15.22 1.35 -7.23
C GLU A 65 -14.39 2.43 -7.93
N ILE A 66 -14.21 3.56 -7.24
CA ILE A 66 -13.36 4.66 -7.74
C ILE A 66 -11.90 4.19 -7.84
N ALA A 67 -11.40 3.52 -6.81
CA ALA A 67 -10.03 3.00 -6.81
C ALA A 67 -9.80 1.97 -7.93
N ALA A 68 -10.74 1.04 -8.11
CA ALA A 68 -10.68 0.05 -9.19
C ALA A 68 -10.64 0.72 -10.58
N GLU A 69 -11.51 1.71 -10.80
CA GLU A 69 -11.54 2.48 -12.04
C GLU A 69 -10.24 3.26 -12.27
N LEU A 70 -9.71 3.91 -11.23
CA LEU A 70 -8.44 4.63 -11.31
C LEU A 70 -7.29 3.69 -11.67
N LYS A 71 -7.19 2.52 -11.04
CA LYS A 71 -6.13 1.55 -11.35
C LYS A 71 -6.26 0.95 -12.74
N GLN A 72 -7.46 0.74 -13.21
CA GLN A 72 -7.70 0.25 -14.58
C GLN A 72 -7.25 1.27 -15.63
N ASN A 73 -7.57 2.55 -15.42
CA ASN A 73 -7.27 3.61 -16.39
C ASN A 73 -5.89 4.25 -16.20
N LEU A 74 -5.39 4.30 -14.97
CA LEU A 74 -4.14 4.94 -14.56
C LEU A 74 -3.33 3.99 -13.64
N PRO A 75 -2.76 2.89 -14.16
CA PRO A 75 -2.08 1.87 -13.35
C PRO A 75 -0.93 2.41 -12.49
N GLN A 76 -0.29 3.50 -12.93
CA GLN A 76 0.84 4.12 -12.24
C GLN A 76 0.42 5.12 -11.15
N LEU A 77 -0.87 5.45 -11.03
CA LEU A 77 -1.36 6.35 -10.00
C LEU A 77 -1.32 5.65 -8.63
N GLY A 78 -0.65 6.28 -7.66
CA GLY A 78 -0.66 5.82 -6.28
C GLY A 78 -1.98 6.13 -5.59
N ILE A 79 -2.57 5.17 -4.89
CA ILE A 79 -3.83 5.34 -4.19
C ILE A 79 -3.63 5.10 -2.70
N ILE A 80 -3.88 6.14 -1.89
CA ILE A 80 -3.97 6.05 -0.43
C ILE A 80 -5.45 6.16 -0.06
N MET A 81 -6.01 5.09 0.51
CA MET A 81 -7.34 5.13 1.09
C MET A 81 -7.27 5.66 2.50
N LEU A 82 -7.95 6.78 2.78
CA LEU A 82 -8.08 7.39 4.10
C LEU A 82 -9.53 7.30 4.54
N THR A 83 -9.86 6.45 5.52
CA THR A 83 -11.25 6.09 5.80
C THR A 83 -11.53 5.77 7.26
N ALA A 84 -12.77 6.00 7.70
CA ALA A 84 -13.26 5.58 9.02
C ALA A 84 -13.51 4.06 9.12
N ARG A 85 -13.45 3.31 8.01
CA ARG A 85 -13.61 1.85 8.01
C ARG A 85 -12.30 1.20 8.41
N THR A 86 -12.29 0.51 9.55
CA THR A 86 -11.07 -0.06 10.14
C THR A 86 -11.06 -1.58 10.15
N SER A 87 -12.18 -2.21 9.70
CA SER A 87 -12.25 -3.67 9.72
C SER A 87 -11.21 -4.30 8.80
N LEU A 88 -10.72 -5.46 9.18
CA LEU A 88 -9.80 -6.24 8.36
C LEU A 88 -10.37 -6.52 6.96
N THR A 89 -11.66 -6.86 6.90
CA THR A 89 -12.36 -7.15 5.64
C THR A 89 -12.35 -5.92 4.72
N ASP A 90 -12.56 -4.72 5.27
CA ASP A 90 -12.52 -3.48 4.49
C ASP A 90 -11.11 -3.20 3.96
N ARG A 91 -10.08 -3.43 4.77
CA ARG A 91 -8.68 -3.26 4.36
C ARG A 91 -8.29 -4.22 3.23
N ILE A 92 -8.64 -5.51 3.37
CA ILE A 92 -8.39 -6.52 2.34
C ILE A 92 -9.09 -6.11 1.04
N LYS A 93 -10.37 -5.72 1.12
CA LYS A 93 -11.11 -5.24 -0.04
C LYS A 93 -10.46 -4.02 -0.69
N GLY A 94 -9.95 -3.07 0.12
CA GLY A 94 -9.22 -1.91 -0.38
C GLY A 94 -8.00 -2.29 -1.20
N TYR A 95 -7.24 -3.26 -0.71
CA TYR A 95 -6.07 -3.77 -1.42
C TYR A 95 -6.44 -4.59 -2.67
N ASP A 96 -7.52 -5.38 -2.62
CA ASP A 96 -8.01 -6.16 -3.78
C ASP A 96 -8.42 -5.26 -4.95
N VAL A 97 -8.92 -4.06 -4.69
CA VAL A 97 -9.28 -3.08 -5.72
C VAL A 97 -8.13 -2.18 -6.16
N GLY A 98 -6.92 -2.40 -5.60
CA GLY A 98 -5.70 -1.74 -6.05
C GLY A 98 -5.23 -0.55 -5.20
N ALA A 99 -5.71 -0.36 -3.97
CA ALA A 99 -5.11 0.62 -3.07
C ALA A 99 -3.64 0.24 -2.77
N ASP A 100 -2.75 1.21 -2.80
CA ASP A 100 -1.34 1.02 -2.45
C ASP A 100 -1.11 1.14 -0.94
N ILE A 101 -1.92 1.96 -0.26
CA ILE A 101 -1.90 2.18 1.18
C ILE A 101 -3.34 2.34 1.69
N TYR A 102 -3.62 1.80 2.87
CA TYR A 102 -4.89 1.95 3.56
C TYR A 102 -4.64 2.50 4.97
N MET A 103 -5.22 3.68 5.28
CA MET A 103 -5.01 4.37 6.55
C MET A 103 -6.36 4.66 7.23
N PRO A 104 -6.47 4.39 8.55
CA PRO A 104 -7.69 4.68 9.29
C PRO A 104 -7.80 6.18 9.62
N LYS A 105 -9.01 6.73 9.63
CA LYS A 105 -9.33 8.03 10.25
C LYS A 105 -9.66 7.83 11.75
N PRO A 106 -9.22 8.71 12.66
CA PRO A 106 -8.34 9.86 12.43
C PRO A 106 -6.87 9.42 12.23
N THR A 107 -6.16 10.11 11.34
CA THR A 107 -4.73 9.88 11.06
C THR A 107 -3.94 11.14 11.37
N ASP A 108 -2.77 11.00 11.97
CA ASP A 108 -1.83 12.11 12.13
C ASP A 108 -1.40 12.63 10.74
N PRO A 109 -1.55 13.94 10.43
CA PRO A 109 -1.12 14.49 9.15
C PRO A 109 0.34 14.22 8.82
N ILE A 110 1.23 14.11 9.82
CA ILE A 110 2.65 13.77 9.63
C ILE A 110 2.79 12.33 9.16
N GLU A 111 2.01 11.40 9.70
CA GLU A 111 1.99 10.00 9.26
C GLU A 111 1.49 9.90 7.81
N LEU A 112 0.42 10.61 7.48
CA LEU A 112 -0.10 10.68 6.11
C LEU A 112 0.93 11.27 5.14
N LEU A 113 1.65 12.32 5.53
CA LEU A 113 2.74 12.89 4.73
C LEU A 113 3.86 11.88 4.50
N ALA A 114 4.24 11.12 5.52
CA ALA A 114 5.26 10.07 5.39
C ALA A 114 4.79 8.96 4.43
N ALA A 115 3.51 8.58 4.48
CA ALA A 115 2.91 7.61 3.57
C ALA A 115 2.91 8.12 2.11
N VAL A 116 2.50 9.37 1.87
CA VAL A 116 2.54 10.01 0.54
C VAL A 116 3.97 10.04 -0.01
N ARG A 117 4.96 10.47 0.78
CA ARG A 117 6.37 10.51 0.37
C ARG A 117 6.92 9.13 0.04
N SER A 118 6.62 8.14 0.87
CA SER A 118 7.06 6.76 0.66
C SER A 118 6.46 6.18 -0.63
N LEU A 119 5.17 6.41 -0.87
CA LEU A 119 4.48 5.95 -2.07
C LEU A 119 5.02 6.65 -3.32
N ALA A 120 5.11 7.99 -3.31
CA ALA A 120 5.65 8.76 -4.43
C ALA A 120 7.07 8.32 -4.80
N LYS A 121 7.93 8.06 -3.80
CA LYS A 121 9.27 7.53 -4.03
C LYS A 121 9.24 6.17 -4.70
N ARG A 122 8.39 5.23 -4.22
CA ARG A 122 8.23 3.90 -4.85
C ARG A 122 7.80 3.99 -6.31
N LEU A 123 6.88 4.90 -6.63
CA LEU A 123 6.42 5.14 -8.00
C LEU A 123 7.53 5.71 -8.90
N GLN A 124 8.34 6.62 -8.39
CA GLN A 124 9.49 7.19 -9.11
C GLN A 124 10.63 6.18 -9.32
N ASP A 125 10.97 5.42 -8.28
CA ASP A 125 11.99 4.38 -8.35
C ASP A 125 11.56 3.25 -9.28
N GLY A 126 10.26 3.07 -9.50
CA GLY A 126 9.69 2.13 -10.46
C GLY A 126 10.06 2.42 -11.90
N VAL A 127 10.34 3.66 -12.24
CA VAL A 127 10.83 4.07 -13.58
C VAL A 127 12.35 3.86 -13.71
N LYS A 128 13.09 3.82 -12.59
CA LYS A 128 14.55 3.74 -12.58
C LYS A 128 15.14 2.38 -12.21
N ASN A 129 14.35 1.47 -11.66
CA ASN A 129 14.89 0.21 -11.12
C ASN A 129 14.27 -1.01 -11.81
N SER A 130 15.02 -1.58 -12.74
CA SER A 130 14.78 -2.89 -13.36
C SER A 130 14.84 -4.09 -12.37
N ARG A 131 14.87 -3.82 -11.07
CA ARG A 131 14.93 -4.83 -9.99
C ARG A 131 13.66 -4.92 -9.14
N LYS A 132 12.49 -4.49 -9.66
CA LYS A 132 11.24 -4.70 -8.95
C LYS A 132 10.93 -6.20 -8.87
N HIS A 133 10.62 -6.65 -7.65
CA HIS A 133 10.06 -7.98 -7.46
C HIS A 133 8.57 -7.95 -7.78
N GLN A 134 8.09 -8.90 -8.55
CA GLN A 134 6.67 -9.08 -8.87
C GLN A 134 6.14 -10.29 -8.11
N LEU A 135 5.17 -10.06 -7.23
CA LEU A 135 4.46 -11.11 -6.51
C LEU A 135 3.18 -11.47 -7.26
N CYS A 136 3.22 -12.59 -7.97
CA CYS A 136 2.01 -13.15 -8.59
C CYS A 136 1.21 -13.95 -7.55
N LEU A 137 0.00 -13.48 -7.26
CA LEU A 137 -0.87 -14.09 -6.23
C LEU A 137 -1.38 -15.46 -6.67
N HIS A 138 -1.72 -15.59 -7.94
CA HIS A 138 -2.30 -16.82 -8.49
C HIS A 138 -1.28 -17.98 -8.52
N SER A 139 -0.09 -17.72 -9.05
CA SER A 139 0.99 -18.70 -9.11
C SER A 139 1.78 -18.82 -7.80
N ARG A 140 1.55 -17.94 -6.83
CA ARG A 140 2.32 -17.85 -5.58
C ARG A 140 3.82 -17.76 -5.81
N ARG A 141 4.20 -16.93 -6.76
CA ARG A 141 5.57 -16.76 -7.23
C ARG A 141 6.03 -15.33 -7.01
N LEU A 142 7.25 -15.15 -6.51
CA LEU A 142 7.95 -13.86 -6.50
C LEU A 142 9.07 -13.92 -7.53
N SER A 143 9.12 -12.97 -8.45
CA SER A 143 10.13 -12.92 -9.52
C SER A 143 10.66 -11.51 -9.75
N ASN A 144 11.86 -11.41 -10.30
CA ASN A 144 12.43 -10.19 -10.86
C ASN A 144 13.36 -10.58 -12.03
N VAL A 145 14.15 -9.62 -12.56
CA VAL A 145 15.11 -9.87 -13.66
C VAL A 145 16.28 -10.79 -13.26
N ASP A 146 16.60 -10.86 -11.97
CA ASP A 146 17.75 -11.61 -11.44
C ASP A 146 17.38 -13.06 -11.03
N GLY A 147 16.09 -13.36 -10.84
CA GLY A 147 15.67 -14.68 -10.40
C GLY A 147 14.19 -14.80 -10.07
N CYS A 148 13.83 -15.95 -9.56
CA CYS A 148 12.48 -16.21 -9.07
C CYS A 148 12.48 -17.11 -7.83
N CYS A 149 11.47 -16.92 -6.99
CA CYS A 149 11.13 -17.78 -5.88
C CYS A 149 9.76 -18.39 -6.17
N ASP A 150 9.77 -19.63 -6.58
CA ASP A 150 8.57 -20.44 -6.79
C ASP A 150 8.14 -21.08 -5.46
N GLU A 151 6.90 -21.58 -5.41
CA GLU A 151 6.39 -22.37 -4.29
C GLU A 151 6.27 -21.61 -2.95
N LEU A 152 5.94 -20.33 -3.00
CA LEU A 152 5.52 -19.63 -1.79
C LEU A 152 4.24 -20.25 -1.24
N THR A 153 4.19 -20.46 0.08
CA THR A 153 2.97 -20.90 0.76
C THR A 153 1.93 -19.78 0.77
N ALA A 154 0.66 -20.11 0.94
CA ALA A 154 -0.41 -19.11 1.04
C ALA A 154 -0.16 -18.10 2.18
N VAL A 155 0.41 -18.55 3.30
CA VAL A 155 0.82 -17.69 4.43
C VAL A 155 1.96 -16.75 4.03
N GLU A 156 2.97 -17.22 3.34
CA GLU A 156 4.11 -16.42 2.88
C GLU A 156 3.66 -15.33 1.88
N VAL A 157 2.80 -15.70 0.93
CA VAL A 157 2.20 -14.74 -0.03
C VAL A 157 1.40 -13.68 0.70
N LEU A 158 0.56 -14.07 1.67
CA LEU A 158 -0.24 -13.14 2.45
C LEU A 158 0.65 -12.17 3.25
N LEU A 159 1.68 -12.67 3.92
CA LEU A 159 2.62 -11.82 4.68
C LEU A 159 3.37 -10.84 3.79
N LEU A 160 3.88 -11.28 2.64
CA LEU A 160 4.54 -10.39 1.68
C LEU A 160 3.59 -9.33 1.15
N ARG A 161 2.36 -9.72 0.80
CA ARG A 161 1.31 -8.80 0.34
C ARG A 161 0.98 -7.76 1.39
N LEU A 162 0.74 -8.17 2.64
CA LEU A 162 0.42 -7.26 3.74
C LEU A 162 1.53 -6.26 3.99
N LEU A 163 2.78 -6.72 4.06
CA LEU A 163 3.94 -5.85 4.24
C LEU A 163 4.13 -4.89 3.06
N ALA A 164 3.98 -5.37 1.83
CA ALA A 164 4.14 -4.53 0.64
C ALA A 164 3.12 -3.39 0.57
N LEU A 165 1.89 -3.63 1.06
CA LEU A 165 0.77 -2.70 1.03
C LEU A 165 0.63 -1.86 2.30
N SER A 166 1.38 -2.19 3.36
CA SER A 166 1.33 -1.42 4.62
C SER A 166 2.06 -0.09 4.51
N PRO A 167 1.65 0.94 5.28
CA PRO A 167 2.37 2.21 5.36
C PRO A 167 3.84 1.96 5.70
N LEU A 168 4.74 2.67 5.02
CA LEU A 168 6.20 2.50 5.16
C LEU A 168 6.69 1.04 5.00
N GLN A 169 5.87 0.17 4.40
CA GLN A 169 6.11 -1.27 4.27
C GLN A 169 6.35 -1.95 5.64
N THR A 170 5.71 -1.43 6.68
CA THR A 170 5.89 -1.88 8.07
C THR A 170 4.56 -2.30 8.66
N LEU A 171 4.53 -3.41 9.39
CA LEU A 171 3.32 -3.96 9.99
C LEU A 171 3.59 -4.45 11.41
N ASP A 172 2.66 -4.15 12.33
CA ASP A 172 2.71 -4.60 13.72
C ASP A 172 2.56 -6.13 13.83
N THR A 173 3.25 -6.71 14.81
CA THR A 173 3.22 -8.17 15.04
C THR A 173 1.84 -8.69 15.42
N GLY A 174 1.09 -7.94 16.24
CA GLY A 174 -0.28 -8.31 16.64
C GLY A 174 -1.23 -8.26 15.45
N GLU A 175 -1.09 -7.25 14.62
CA GLU A 175 -1.86 -7.10 13.40
C GLU A 175 -1.62 -8.26 12.41
N MET A 176 -0.35 -8.67 12.24
CA MET A 176 0.00 -9.85 11.44
C MET A 176 -0.68 -11.11 11.96
N LEU A 177 -0.65 -11.32 13.27
CA LEU A 177 -1.26 -12.49 13.91
C LEU A 177 -2.78 -12.49 13.72
N ASN A 178 -3.45 -11.36 13.95
CA ASN A 178 -4.90 -11.24 13.77
C ASN A 178 -5.32 -11.59 12.34
N VAL A 179 -4.58 -11.10 11.34
CA VAL A 179 -4.86 -11.40 9.92
C VAL A 179 -4.68 -12.88 9.60
N LEU A 180 -3.63 -13.48 10.17
CA LEU A 180 -3.36 -14.90 9.93
C LEU A 180 -4.41 -15.79 10.62
N GLU A 181 -4.87 -15.44 11.81
CA GLU A 181 -5.94 -16.17 12.52
C GLU A 181 -7.27 -16.08 11.78
N ASP A 182 -7.62 -14.90 11.26
CA ASP A 182 -8.85 -14.69 10.50
C ASP A 182 -8.88 -15.50 9.18
N LYS A 183 -7.77 -15.51 8.44
CA LYS A 183 -7.70 -16.20 7.14
C LYS A 183 -7.40 -17.70 7.22
N PHE A 184 -6.77 -18.16 8.29
CA PHE A 184 -6.36 -19.56 8.46
C PHE A 184 -6.93 -20.16 9.75
N SER A 185 -8.22 -19.99 9.96
CA SER A 185 -9.02 -20.28 11.17
C SER A 185 -8.83 -21.69 11.80
N GLU A 186 -8.17 -22.60 11.12
CA GLU A 186 -7.94 -23.97 11.62
C GLU A 186 -6.72 -24.09 12.54
N ARG A 187 -5.87 -23.04 12.67
CA ARG A 187 -4.68 -23.09 13.51
C ARG A 187 -4.38 -21.73 14.15
N SER A 188 -4.47 -21.64 15.46
CA SER A 188 -3.94 -20.50 16.20
C SER A 188 -2.43 -20.35 15.90
N ILE A 189 -2.07 -19.27 15.21
CA ILE A 189 -0.68 -18.99 14.83
C ILE A 189 -0.05 -18.19 15.99
N THR A 190 0.82 -18.83 16.75
CA THR A 190 1.54 -18.17 17.82
C THR A 190 2.61 -17.22 17.29
N ARG A 191 3.01 -16.22 18.09
CA ARG A 191 4.11 -15.31 17.78
C ARG A 191 5.39 -16.07 17.37
N ARG A 192 5.73 -17.14 18.07
CA ARG A 192 6.90 -17.98 17.76
C ARG A 192 6.76 -18.68 16.41
N ALA A 193 5.54 -19.09 16.04
CA ALA A 193 5.28 -19.66 14.72
C ALA A 193 5.46 -18.61 13.61
N LEU A 194 4.98 -17.39 13.79
CA LEU A 194 5.18 -16.27 12.87
C LEU A 194 6.67 -15.95 12.69
N GLU A 195 7.44 -15.86 13.78
CA GLU A 195 8.88 -15.64 13.73
C GLU A 195 9.61 -16.72 12.92
N ASN A 196 9.23 -17.99 13.09
CA ASN A 196 9.77 -19.10 12.32
C ASN A 196 9.39 -19.03 10.82
N ILE A 197 8.16 -18.65 10.50
CA ILE A 197 7.70 -18.47 9.12
C ILE A 197 8.54 -17.37 8.45
N LEU A 198 8.65 -16.21 9.10
CA LEU A 198 9.43 -15.08 8.58
C LEU A 198 10.91 -15.42 8.42
N SER A 199 11.49 -16.16 9.36
CA SER A 199 12.89 -16.60 9.27
C SER A 199 13.13 -17.53 8.07
N ARG A 200 12.22 -18.48 7.82
CA ARG A 200 12.29 -19.36 6.66
C ARG A 200 12.08 -18.59 5.35
N LEU A 201 11.10 -17.70 5.33
CA LEU A 201 10.80 -16.86 4.17
C LEU A 201 12.02 -16.01 3.79
N ARG A 202 12.69 -15.34 4.75
CA ARG A 202 13.94 -14.60 4.50
C ARG A 202 14.98 -15.45 3.79
N LYS A 203 15.30 -16.61 4.37
CA LYS A 203 16.30 -17.52 3.77
C LYS A 203 15.92 -17.93 2.35
N LYS A 204 14.66 -18.28 2.14
CA LYS A 204 14.13 -18.69 0.85
C LYS A 204 14.31 -17.57 -0.20
N LEU A 205 13.94 -16.33 0.16
CA LEU A 205 14.06 -15.17 -0.71
C LEU A 205 15.53 -14.81 -0.97
N MET A 206 16.37 -14.75 0.06
CA MET A 206 17.80 -14.45 -0.10
C MET A 206 18.50 -15.47 -0.99
N THR A 207 18.16 -16.74 -0.85
CA THR A 207 18.74 -17.82 -1.71
C THR A 207 18.25 -17.69 -3.15
N ALA A 208 16.94 -17.49 -3.36
CA ALA A 208 16.35 -17.43 -4.71
C ALA A 208 16.86 -16.24 -5.54
N PHE A 209 17.15 -15.12 -4.89
CA PHE A 209 17.62 -13.90 -5.54
C PHE A 209 19.10 -13.60 -5.33
N GLN A 210 19.84 -14.51 -4.72
CA GLN A 210 21.29 -14.38 -4.41
C GLN A 210 21.60 -13.01 -3.76
N SER A 211 20.72 -12.57 -2.84
CA SER A 211 20.80 -11.25 -2.23
C SER A 211 21.40 -11.33 -0.84
N ASP A 212 22.35 -10.43 -0.56
CA ASP A 212 22.90 -10.21 0.79
C ASP A 212 22.03 -9.27 1.64
N LEU A 213 21.02 -8.63 1.03
CA LEU A 213 20.11 -7.72 1.71
C LEU A 213 18.92 -8.48 2.30
N ASP A 214 18.73 -8.37 3.61
CA ASP A 214 17.58 -8.96 4.30
C ASP A 214 16.26 -8.36 3.78
N PRO A 215 15.39 -9.17 3.14
CA PRO A 215 14.14 -8.68 2.56
C PRO A 215 13.11 -8.24 3.61
N ILE A 216 13.20 -8.76 4.85
CA ILE A 216 12.24 -8.49 5.92
C ILE A 216 13.00 -8.24 7.23
N LYS A 217 13.04 -7.00 7.71
CA LYS A 217 13.71 -6.62 8.96
C LYS A 217 12.73 -6.57 10.12
N ALA A 218 13.21 -6.96 11.30
CA ALA A 218 12.47 -6.73 12.54
C ALA A 218 12.61 -5.25 12.95
N VAL A 219 11.48 -4.62 13.31
CA VAL A 219 11.42 -3.27 13.89
C VAL A 219 11.19 -3.43 15.39
N ARG A 220 12.20 -3.06 16.18
CA ARG A 220 12.21 -3.27 17.65
C ARG A 220 10.98 -2.65 18.31
N GLY A 221 10.25 -3.46 19.07
CA GLY A 221 9.07 -3.02 19.84
C GLY A 221 7.81 -2.81 19.01
N PHE A 222 7.86 -3.05 17.69
CA PHE A 222 6.70 -2.87 16.80
C PHE A 222 6.38 -4.15 16.02
N GLY A 223 7.17 -4.50 15.04
CA GLY A 223 6.84 -5.63 14.18
C GLY A 223 7.90 -5.88 13.11
N TYR A 224 7.51 -5.88 11.85
CA TYR A 224 8.39 -6.19 10.73
C TYR A 224 8.23 -5.20 9.59
N GLN A 225 9.33 -4.97 8.88
CA GLN A 225 9.41 -4.09 7.71
C GLN A 225 9.91 -4.86 6.49
N LEU A 226 9.24 -4.72 5.37
CA LEU A 226 9.72 -5.16 4.07
C LEU A 226 10.71 -4.13 3.51
N THR A 227 11.90 -4.58 3.14
CA THR A 227 12.96 -3.72 2.60
C THR A 227 13.02 -3.72 1.09
N TRP A 228 12.42 -4.74 0.46
CA TRP A 228 12.33 -4.86 -0.99
C TRP A 228 11.10 -4.17 -1.55
N SER A 229 11.22 -3.61 -2.77
CA SER A 229 10.06 -3.13 -3.51
C SER A 229 9.37 -4.30 -4.17
N ILE A 230 8.13 -4.60 -3.74
CA ILE A 230 7.32 -5.67 -4.31
C ILE A 230 6.08 -5.05 -4.95
N GLU A 231 5.89 -5.36 -6.23
CA GLU A 231 4.67 -5.08 -7.00
C GLU A 231 3.79 -6.34 -6.96
N ILE A 232 2.51 -6.16 -6.70
CA ILE A 232 1.55 -7.26 -6.65
C ILE A 232 0.88 -7.36 -8.01
N VAL A 233 0.94 -8.56 -8.59
CA VAL A 233 0.28 -8.89 -9.86
C VAL A 233 -0.67 -10.08 -9.64
N GLU A 234 -1.78 -10.11 -10.36
CA GLU A 234 -2.77 -11.20 -10.29
C GLU A 234 -2.29 -12.50 -10.91
#